data_0f06541db3e2e3aeab8b25b97b348bbf
#
_entry.id   0f06541db3e2e3aeab8b25b97b348bbf
#
_cell.length_a   1.000
_cell.length_b   1.000
_cell.length_c   1.000
_cell.angle_alpha   90.00
_cell.angle_beta   90.00
_cell.angle_gamma   90.00
#
_symmetry.space_group_name_H-M   'P 1'
#
loop_
_entity.id
_entity.type
_entity.pdbx_description
1 polymer ?
#
loop_
_entity_poly.entity_id
_entity_poly.type
_entity_poly.pdbx_seq_one_letter_code
_entity_poly.pdbx_strand_id
1 'polypeptide(L)'
;FLEREQPNVAYGDCVVCHGDINHNNWLLSNENELFLIDWDGPLIGDPAMDIGMLLYAYIPPENWERWLLQYGTKMTASFSLRMKWHTIYQAIVMICWHKEKGRYEEMQRWLDFLQNVHGGVKK
;
A
#
# COMPACT_ATOMS: atom_id res chain seq x y z
N PHE A 1 7.95 13.66 7.44
CA PHE A 1 6.53 13.21 7.44
C PHE A 1 6.33 12.01 8.35
N LEU A 2 7.07 10.91 8.16
CA LEU A 2 6.83 9.69 8.93
C LEU A 2 6.97 9.91 10.44
N GLU A 3 8.05 10.52 10.89
CA GLU A 3 8.28 10.79 12.32
C GLU A 3 7.22 11.72 12.91
N ARG A 4 6.90 12.81 12.19
CA ARG A 4 5.91 13.78 12.64
C ARG A 4 4.52 13.18 12.79
N GLU A 5 4.12 12.33 11.85
CA GLU A 5 2.76 11.77 11.81
C GLU A 5 2.60 10.44 12.55
N GLN A 6 3.70 9.83 12.99
CA GLN A 6 3.65 8.54 13.67
C GLN A 6 2.63 8.49 14.82
N PRO A 7 2.50 9.49 15.70
CA PRO A 7 1.50 9.45 16.76
C PRO A 7 0.06 9.45 16.26
N ASN A 8 -0.17 9.96 15.05
CA ASN A 8 -1.50 10.10 14.44
C ASN A 8 -1.93 8.87 13.65
N VAL A 9 -1.03 7.90 13.45
CA VAL A 9 -1.34 6.68 12.69
C VAL A 9 -1.55 5.45 13.57
N ALA A 10 -1.56 5.61 14.88
CA ALA A 10 -1.90 4.54 15.81
C ALA A 10 -3.34 4.07 15.55
N TYR A 11 -3.52 2.75 15.40
CA TYR A 11 -4.81 2.14 15.09
C TYR A 11 -5.02 0.88 15.91
N GLY A 12 -6.18 0.80 16.60
CA GLY A 12 -6.48 -0.29 17.52
C GLY A 12 -7.14 -1.51 16.88
N ASP A 13 -7.90 -1.31 15.81
CA ASP A 13 -8.68 -2.38 15.17
C ASP A 13 -7.86 -3.06 14.06
N CYS A 14 -6.99 -3.98 14.48
CA CYS A 14 -6.10 -4.69 13.58
C CYS A 14 -6.79 -5.86 12.90
N VAL A 15 -6.34 -6.14 11.67
CA VAL A 15 -6.77 -7.27 10.85
C VAL A 15 -5.57 -8.07 10.39
N VAL A 16 -5.82 -9.24 9.81
CA VAL A 16 -4.77 -9.98 9.12
C VAL A 16 -4.42 -9.26 7.82
N CYS A 17 -3.17 -8.83 7.71
CA CYS A 17 -2.64 -8.18 6.52
C CYS A 17 -1.72 -9.13 5.75
N HIS A 18 -1.71 -8.99 4.44
CA HIS A 18 -0.82 -9.75 3.56
C HIS A 18 0.63 -9.23 3.65
N GLY A 19 0.79 -7.91 3.58
CA GLY A 19 2.08 -7.24 3.73
C GLY A 19 2.87 -7.10 2.43
N ASP A 20 2.46 -7.75 1.35
CA ASP A 20 3.16 -7.70 0.05
C ASP A 20 2.15 -7.75 -1.11
N ILE A 21 1.20 -6.84 -1.09
CA ILE A 21 0.17 -6.72 -2.13
C ILE A 21 0.76 -6.04 -3.36
N ASN A 22 1.23 -6.85 -4.31
CA ASN A 22 1.69 -6.39 -5.61
C ASN A 22 1.14 -7.33 -6.70
N HIS A 23 1.22 -6.89 -7.97
CA HIS A 23 0.63 -7.61 -9.09
C HIS A 23 1.14 -9.04 -9.28
N ASN A 24 2.35 -9.37 -8.79
CA ASN A 24 2.92 -10.71 -8.89
C ASN A 24 2.25 -11.72 -7.95
N ASN A 25 1.55 -11.22 -6.93
CA ASN A 25 0.87 -12.05 -5.92
C ASN A 25 -0.62 -12.21 -6.19
N TRP A 26 -1.10 -11.78 -7.35
CA TRP A 26 -2.48 -11.95 -7.79
C TRP A 26 -2.53 -12.92 -8.96
N LEU A 27 -3.43 -13.90 -8.87
CA LEU A 27 -3.71 -14.84 -9.95
C LEU A 27 -5.16 -14.72 -10.38
N LEU A 28 -5.38 -14.65 -11.67
CA LEU A 28 -6.71 -14.70 -12.28
C LEU A 28 -6.89 -16.08 -12.91
N SER A 29 -7.93 -16.81 -12.47
CA SER A 29 -8.27 -18.12 -13.04
C SER A 29 -8.97 -17.99 -14.41
N ASN A 30 -9.07 -19.11 -15.13
CA ASN A 30 -9.84 -19.16 -16.39
C ASN A 30 -11.34 -18.91 -16.18
N GLU A 31 -11.82 -19.03 -14.94
CA GLU A 31 -13.22 -18.75 -14.55
C GLU A 31 -13.41 -17.32 -14.02
N ASN A 32 -12.42 -16.45 -14.22
CA ASN A 32 -12.39 -15.06 -13.74
C ASN A 32 -12.44 -14.92 -12.22
N GLU A 33 -11.95 -15.92 -11.49
CA GLU A 33 -11.75 -15.82 -10.05
C GLU A 33 -10.37 -15.25 -9.75
N LEU A 34 -10.31 -14.28 -8.84
CA LEU A 34 -9.09 -13.60 -8.45
C LEU A 34 -8.58 -14.16 -7.12
N PHE A 35 -7.33 -14.61 -7.11
CA PHE A 35 -6.67 -15.17 -5.93
C PHE A 35 -5.48 -14.31 -5.52
N LEU A 36 -5.39 -14.02 -4.24
CA LEU A 36 -4.20 -13.43 -3.65
C LEU A 36 -3.35 -14.55 -3.05
N ILE A 37 -2.13 -14.68 -3.53
CA ILE A 37 -1.19 -15.75 -3.16
C ILE A 37 0.03 -15.19 -2.43
N ASP A 38 0.92 -16.10 -2.01
CA ASP A 38 2.20 -15.78 -1.38
C ASP A 38 2.04 -15.09 -0.02
N TRP A 39 1.36 -15.79 0.88
CA TRP A 39 1.11 -15.37 2.26
C TRP A 39 2.26 -15.75 3.20
N ASP A 40 3.50 -15.57 2.77
CA ASP A 40 4.68 -16.00 3.55
C ASP A 40 4.90 -15.18 4.81
N GLY A 41 4.44 -13.93 4.84
CA GLY A 41 4.64 -13.03 5.96
C GLY A 41 3.36 -12.35 6.44
N PRO A 42 2.24 -13.08 6.66
CA PRO A 42 1.04 -12.43 7.17
C PRO A 42 1.29 -11.84 8.55
N LEU A 43 0.71 -10.69 8.81
CA LEU A 43 0.84 -10.01 10.09
C LEU A 43 -0.50 -9.42 10.54
N ILE A 44 -0.61 -9.17 11.83
CA ILE A 44 -1.74 -8.45 12.37
C ILE A 44 -1.41 -6.96 12.35
N GLY A 45 -2.20 -6.18 11.66
CA GLY A 45 -1.91 -4.75 11.49
C GLY A 45 -3.10 -3.95 11.00
N ASP A 46 -2.83 -2.68 10.72
CA ASP A 46 -3.81 -1.73 10.22
C ASP A 46 -4.21 -2.11 8.77
N PRO A 47 -5.50 -2.25 8.46
CA PRO A 47 -5.94 -2.51 7.08
C PRO A 47 -5.48 -1.45 6.08
N ALA A 48 -5.23 -0.23 6.54
CA ALA A 48 -4.70 0.85 5.67
C ALA A 48 -3.33 0.52 5.07
N MET A 49 -2.59 -0.42 5.65
CA MET A 49 -1.29 -0.85 5.12
C MET A 49 -1.45 -1.54 3.75
N ASP A 50 -2.27 -2.58 3.66
CA ASP A 50 -2.50 -3.30 2.42
C ASP A 50 -3.33 -2.47 1.43
N ILE A 51 -4.39 -1.84 1.91
CA ILE A 51 -5.29 -1.03 1.09
C ILE A 51 -4.55 0.18 0.52
N GLY A 52 -3.71 0.84 1.31
CA GLY A 52 -2.91 1.97 0.86
C GLY A 52 -1.99 1.59 -0.30
N MET A 53 -1.26 0.49 -0.16
CA MET A 53 -0.38 0.01 -1.24
C MET A 53 -1.19 -0.31 -2.50
N LEU A 54 -2.32 -0.99 -2.36
CA LEU A 54 -3.20 -1.35 -3.48
C LEU A 54 -3.72 -0.11 -4.22
N LEU A 55 -4.25 0.85 -3.47
CA LEU A 55 -4.86 2.05 -4.07
C LEU A 55 -3.81 2.94 -4.72
N TYR A 56 -2.71 3.23 -4.03
CA TYR A 56 -1.65 4.08 -4.58
C TYR A 56 -0.97 3.48 -5.81
N ALA A 57 -0.81 2.16 -5.85
CA ALA A 57 -0.10 1.50 -6.93
C ALA A 57 -0.98 1.22 -8.17
N TYR A 58 -2.28 0.91 -7.97
CA TYR A 58 -3.07 0.31 -9.04
C TYR A 58 -4.40 0.99 -9.32
N ILE A 59 -4.95 1.79 -8.41
CA ILE A 59 -6.29 2.36 -8.56
C ILE A 59 -6.19 3.87 -8.75
N PRO A 60 -6.80 4.44 -9.81
CA PRO A 60 -6.84 5.89 -9.97
C PRO A 60 -7.52 6.57 -8.79
N PRO A 61 -6.99 7.71 -8.30
CA PRO A 61 -7.50 8.37 -7.08
C PRO A 61 -8.99 8.71 -7.13
N GLU A 62 -9.51 9.05 -8.28
CA GLU A 62 -10.93 9.36 -8.47
C GLU A 62 -11.85 8.16 -8.20
N ASN A 63 -11.29 6.95 -8.16
CA ASN A 63 -12.05 5.72 -7.89
C ASN A 63 -11.89 5.22 -6.44
N TRP A 64 -11.07 5.86 -5.62
CA TRP A 64 -10.75 5.36 -4.28
C TRP A 64 -11.97 5.31 -3.36
N GLU A 65 -12.77 6.36 -3.32
CA GLU A 65 -13.96 6.39 -2.47
C GLU A 65 -14.94 5.27 -2.83
N ARG A 66 -15.19 5.09 -4.13
CA ARG A 66 -16.07 4.03 -4.62
C ARG A 66 -15.51 2.64 -4.28
N TRP A 67 -14.19 2.45 -4.47
CA TRP A 67 -13.52 1.21 -4.14
C TRP A 67 -13.65 0.89 -2.64
N LEU A 68 -13.42 1.87 -1.79
CA LEU A 68 -13.52 1.69 -0.34
C LEU A 68 -14.94 1.37 0.11
N LEU A 69 -15.95 2.00 -0.48
CA LEU A 69 -17.35 1.67 -0.19
C LEU A 69 -17.69 0.23 -0.58
N GLN A 70 -17.20 -0.25 -1.72
CA GLN A 70 -17.37 -1.66 -2.12
C GLN A 70 -16.63 -2.61 -1.19
N TYR A 71 -15.48 -2.23 -0.70
CA TYR A 71 -14.72 -2.99 0.30
C TYR A 71 -15.44 -3.04 1.65
N GLY A 72 -16.24 -2.04 1.98
CA GLY A 72 -17.03 -1.97 3.22
C GLY A 72 -16.51 -0.94 4.23
N THR A 73 -15.78 0.05 3.79
CA THR A 73 -15.30 1.14 4.64
C THR A 73 -15.50 2.48 3.96
N LYS A 74 -15.16 3.57 4.67
CA LYS A 74 -15.27 4.93 4.16
C LYS A 74 -13.91 5.62 4.15
N MET A 75 -13.72 6.51 3.18
CA MET A 75 -12.57 7.41 3.20
C MET A 75 -12.77 8.44 4.31
N THR A 76 -11.90 8.41 5.31
CA THR A 76 -11.83 9.42 6.37
C THR A 76 -10.45 10.08 6.33
N ALA A 77 -10.32 11.23 6.98
CA ALA A 77 -9.02 11.90 7.10
C ALA A 77 -7.99 10.98 7.78
N SER A 78 -8.41 10.26 8.83
CA SER A 78 -7.56 9.28 9.52
C SER A 78 -7.15 8.13 8.61
N PHE A 79 -8.08 7.55 7.86
CA PHE A 79 -7.79 6.44 6.95
C PHE A 79 -6.84 6.89 5.83
N SER A 80 -7.09 8.05 5.23
CA SER A 80 -6.24 8.63 4.20
C SER A 80 -4.81 8.87 4.70
N LEU A 81 -4.66 9.43 5.91
CA LEU A 81 -3.35 9.65 6.53
C LEU A 81 -2.61 8.32 6.76
N ARG A 82 -3.30 7.31 7.29
CA ARG A 82 -2.71 6.00 7.58
C ARG A 82 -2.28 5.29 6.29
N MET A 83 -3.12 5.32 5.24
CA MET A 83 -2.75 4.78 3.92
C MET A 83 -1.45 5.40 3.42
N LYS A 84 -1.38 6.73 3.44
CA LYS A 84 -0.20 7.46 2.98
C LYS A 84 1.04 7.11 3.81
N TRP A 85 0.90 7.08 5.13
CA TRP A 85 2.00 6.79 6.04
C TRP A 85 2.59 5.40 5.79
N HIS A 86 1.73 4.37 5.75
CA HIS A 86 2.17 2.99 5.55
C HIS A 86 2.77 2.79 4.16
N THR A 87 2.20 3.42 3.15
CA THR A 87 2.70 3.30 1.77
C THR A 87 4.09 3.94 1.62
N ILE A 88 4.30 5.12 2.22
CA ILE A 88 5.62 5.78 2.23
C ILE A 88 6.63 4.92 2.99
N TYR A 89 6.26 4.42 4.17
CA TYR A 89 7.13 3.56 4.96
C TYR A 89 7.57 2.32 4.17
N GLN A 90 6.62 1.64 3.55
CA GLN A 90 6.91 0.44 2.76
C GLN A 90 7.77 0.75 1.53
N ALA A 91 7.51 1.86 0.86
CA ALA A 91 8.34 2.29 -0.28
C ALA A 91 9.80 2.51 0.14
N ILE A 92 10.04 3.15 1.28
CA ILE A 92 11.38 3.35 1.80
C ILE A 92 12.07 2.01 2.10
N VAL A 93 11.37 1.08 2.74
CA VAL A 93 11.89 -0.27 3.02
C VAL A 93 12.30 -0.98 1.73
N MET A 94 11.47 -0.90 0.68
CA MET A 94 11.76 -1.52 -0.61
C MET A 94 12.93 -0.86 -1.33
N ILE A 95 13.05 0.47 -1.25
CA ILE A 95 14.19 1.20 -1.79
C ILE A 95 15.50 0.71 -1.16
N CYS A 96 15.54 0.63 0.16
CA CYS A 96 16.72 0.17 0.90
C CYS A 96 17.06 -1.28 0.54
N TRP A 97 16.05 -2.14 0.49
CA TRP A 97 16.23 -3.55 0.16
C TRP A 97 16.78 -3.75 -1.26
N HIS A 98 16.22 -3.08 -2.26
CA HIS A 98 16.71 -3.17 -3.64
C HIS A 98 18.12 -2.59 -3.78
N LYS A 99 18.42 -1.49 -3.06
CA LYS A 99 19.75 -0.93 -3.04
C LYS A 99 20.78 -1.93 -2.52
N GLU A 100 20.50 -2.61 -1.41
CA GLU A 100 21.38 -3.63 -0.83
C GLU A 100 21.61 -4.81 -1.78
N LYS A 101 20.61 -5.15 -2.59
CA LYS A 101 20.70 -6.22 -3.58
C LYS A 101 21.31 -5.80 -4.91
N GLY A 102 21.69 -4.53 -5.06
CA GLY A 102 22.22 -4.01 -6.30
C GLY A 102 21.22 -3.88 -7.44
N ARG A 103 19.93 -3.89 -7.12
CA ARG A 103 18.82 -3.81 -8.10
C ARG A 103 18.42 -2.35 -8.29
N TYR A 104 19.25 -1.61 -8.99
CA TYR A 104 19.10 -0.14 -9.08
C TYR A 104 17.91 0.30 -9.94
N GLU A 105 17.50 -0.49 -10.93
CA GLU A 105 16.30 -0.18 -11.72
C GLU A 105 15.03 -0.26 -10.87
N GLU A 106 14.90 -1.33 -10.10
CA GLU A 106 13.77 -1.52 -9.19
C GLU A 106 13.79 -0.47 -8.08
N MET A 107 14.98 -0.16 -7.54
CA MET A 107 15.14 0.92 -6.58
C MET A 107 14.62 2.24 -7.14
N GLN A 108 14.97 2.56 -8.40
CA GLN A 108 14.53 3.80 -9.05
C GLN A 108 13.00 3.84 -9.23
N ARG A 109 12.40 2.72 -9.61
CA ARG A 109 10.93 2.63 -9.71
C ARG A 109 10.25 2.92 -8.37
N TRP A 110 10.81 2.41 -7.27
CA TRP A 110 10.28 2.68 -5.94
C TRP A 110 10.51 4.13 -5.50
N LEU A 111 11.62 4.75 -5.90
CA LEU A 111 11.88 6.17 -5.68
C LEU A 111 10.83 7.04 -6.41
N ASP A 112 10.56 6.73 -7.67
CA ASP A 112 9.54 7.43 -8.47
C ASP A 112 8.14 7.27 -7.84
N PHE A 113 7.81 6.06 -7.40
CA PHE A 113 6.57 5.77 -6.70
C PHE A 113 6.47 6.57 -5.39
N LEU A 114 7.54 6.60 -4.59
CA LEU A 114 7.60 7.37 -3.35
C LEU A 114 7.36 8.86 -3.60
N GLN A 115 7.97 9.42 -4.63
CA GLN A 115 7.77 10.83 -5.00
C GLN A 115 6.30 11.11 -5.34
N ASN A 116 5.65 10.22 -6.08
CA ASN A 116 4.25 10.35 -6.42
C ASN A 116 3.35 10.29 -5.18
N VAL A 117 3.61 9.37 -4.27
CA VAL A 117 2.83 9.24 -3.03
C VAL A 117 3.03 10.45 -2.13
N HIS A 118 4.27 10.89 -1.94
CA HIS A 118 4.61 12.01 -1.06
C HIS A 118 4.10 13.35 -1.61
N GLY A 119 4.30 13.59 -2.90
CA GLY A 119 3.91 14.84 -3.56
C GLY A 119 2.41 14.95 -3.85
N GLY A 120 1.63 13.93 -3.55
CA GLY A 120 0.26 13.80 -3.99
C GLY A 120 0.17 13.27 -5.42
N VAL A 121 -0.93 12.58 -5.73
CA VAL A 121 -1.15 12.07 -7.07
C VAL A 121 -1.44 13.26 -7.99
N LYS A 122 -0.57 13.49 -8.95
CA LYS A 122 -0.84 14.51 -10.00
C LYS A 122 -2.03 14.03 -10.83
N LYS A 123 -3.05 14.82 -10.78
CA LYS A 123 -4.20 14.63 -11.67
C LYS A 123 -3.83 14.92 -13.12
#